data_f598a391e7ab895096a602f09552cbe1
#
_entry.id   f598a391e7ab895096a602f09552cbe1
#
_cell.length_a   1.000
_cell.length_b   1.000
_cell.length_c   1.000
_cell.angle_alpha   90.00
_cell.angle_beta   90.00
_cell.angle_gamma   90.00
#
_symmetry.space_group_name_H-M   'P 1'
#
loop_
_entity.id
_entity.type
_entity.pdbx_description
1 polymer ?
#
loop_
_entity_poly.entity_id
_entity_poly.type
_entity_poly.pdbx_seq_one_letter_code
_entity_poly.pdbx_strand_id
1 'polypeptide(L)'
;MRKLGDVGTELLFENEFVRTWSLVLEPNQSSDWHLHGTEYLFIVTEPGTLKTEYDDGTESVTELTLGQIVMGQKGSIHRVTNVGKERYSNSIVELINEL
;
A
#
# COMPACT_ATOMS: atom_id res chain seq x y z
N MET A 1 -18.02 7.92 10.06
CA MET A 1 -17.62 7.19 8.84
C MET A 1 -16.22 7.63 8.40
N ARG A 2 -15.33 6.69 8.10
CA ARG A 2 -14.00 7.04 7.59
C ARG A 2 -14.10 7.63 6.20
N LYS A 3 -13.34 8.68 5.97
CA LYS A 3 -13.11 9.17 4.62
C LYS A 3 -12.00 8.32 4.00
N LEU A 4 -12.29 7.72 2.85
CA LEU A 4 -11.31 6.91 2.13
C LEU A 4 -10.60 7.76 1.08
N GLY A 5 -9.30 7.55 0.93
CA GLY A 5 -8.46 8.23 -0.05
C GLY A 5 -7.84 7.25 -1.03
N ASP A 6 -6.69 7.61 -1.55
CA ASP A 6 -5.99 6.82 -2.56
C ASP A 6 -5.16 5.71 -1.93
N VAL A 7 -4.94 4.63 -2.68
CA VAL A 7 -4.12 3.50 -2.23
C VAL A 7 -2.63 3.83 -2.19
N GLY A 8 -2.19 4.81 -2.97
CA GLY A 8 -0.80 5.24 -3.04
C GLY A 8 -0.67 6.74 -3.01
N THR A 9 0.59 7.21 -3.05
CA THR A 9 0.90 8.65 -3.05
C THR A 9 0.67 9.28 -4.41
N GLU A 10 1.01 8.56 -5.47
CA GLU A 10 0.95 9.06 -6.84
C GLU A 10 0.52 7.94 -7.79
N LEU A 11 -0.44 8.23 -8.66
CA LEU A 11 -0.84 7.34 -9.74
C LEU A 11 0.21 7.44 -10.86
N LEU A 12 0.79 6.29 -11.25
CA LEU A 12 1.87 6.26 -12.24
C LEU A 12 1.40 5.85 -13.62
N PHE A 13 0.52 4.86 -13.70
CA PHE A 13 0.11 4.26 -14.96
C PHE A 13 -1.22 3.54 -14.81
N GLU A 14 -2.02 3.58 -15.86
CA GLU A 14 -3.29 2.85 -15.88
C GLU A 14 -3.61 2.43 -17.30
N ASN A 15 -4.08 1.19 -17.45
CA ASN A 15 -4.64 0.69 -18.70
C ASN A 15 -5.83 -0.22 -18.36
N GLU A 16 -6.29 -1.01 -19.32
CA GLU A 16 -7.45 -1.88 -19.13
C GLU A 16 -7.19 -3.07 -18.19
N PHE A 17 -5.93 -3.40 -17.89
CA PHE A 17 -5.57 -4.54 -17.06
C PHE A 17 -5.06 -4.15 -15.68
N VAL A 18 -4.30 -3.07 -15.56
CA VAL A 18 -3.62 -2.69 -14.32
C VAL A 18 -3.73 -1.20 -14.06
N ARG A 19 -3.63 -0.86 -12.77
CA ARG A 19 -3.43 0.51 -12.31
C ARG A 19 -2.25 0.48 -11.34
N THR A 20 -1.24 1.31 -11.59
CA THR A 20 -0.03 1.31 -10.77
C THR A 20 0.15 2.62 -10.03
N TRP A 21 0.63 2.50 -8.79
CA TRP A 21 0.84 3.62 -7.88
C TRP A 21 2.24 3.54 -7.31
N SER A 22 2.78 4.71 -6.94
CA SER A 22 3.90 4.80 -6.02
C SER A 22 3.37 5.15 -4.64
N LEU A 23 3.84 4.47 -3.60
CA LEU A 23 3.60 4.84 -2.21
C LEU A 23 4.95 5.24 -1.61
N VAL A 24 5.06 6.48 -1.14
CA VAL A 24 6.27 7.00 -0.49
C VAL A 24 5.87 7.56 0.87
N LEU A 25 6.51 7.05 1.91
CA LEU A 25 6.23 7.46 3.29
C LEU A 25 7.54 7.83 4.00
N GLU A 26 7.65 9.09 4.40
CA GLU A 26 8.72 9.51 5.31
C GLU A 26 8.47 8.93 6.71
N PRO A 27 9.47 8.90 7.60
CA PRO A 27 9.26 8.40 8.97
C PRO A 27 8.06 9.08 9.65
N ASN A 28 7.20 8.27 10.24
CA ASN A 28 5.96 8.67 10.92
C ASN A 28 4.83 9.15 9.99
N GLN A 29 5.05 9.13 8.69
CA GLN A 29 4.02 9.49 7.72
C GLN A 29 3.11 8.28 7.46
N SER A 30 1.82 8.56 7.30
CA SER A 30 0.81 7.53 7.00
C SER A 30 0.21 7.75 5.62
N SER A 31 -0.20 6.64 4.99
CA SER A 31 -1.09 6.70 3.83
C SER A 31 -2.47 7.19 4.28
N ASP A 32 -3.33 7.50 3.31
CA ASP A 32 -4.75 7.65 3.60
C ASP A 32 -5.33 6.30 4.03
N TRP A 33 -6.44 6.34 4.77
CA TRP A 33 -7.28 5.16 4.87
C TRP A 33 -7.83 4.88 3.47
N HIS A 34 -7.71 3.63 3.00
CA HIS A 34 -8.12 3.29 1.65
C HIS A 34 -8.70 1.88 1.56
N LEU A 35 -9.56 1.70 0.57
CA LEU A 35 -10.15 0.41 0.22
C LEU A 35 -9.42 -0.11 -1.01
N HIS A 36 -8.96 -1.36 -0.93
CA HIS A 36 -8.48 -2.09 -2.11
C HIS A 36 -9.67 -2.73 -2.83
N GLY A 37 -10.12 -2.06 -3.89
CA GLY A 37 -11.26 -2.53 -4.69
C GLY A 37 -10.93 -3.69 -5.63
N THR A 38 -9.66 -4.09 -5.70
CA THR A 38 -9.18 -5.17 -6.56
C THR A 38 -8.14 -6.01 -5.83
N GLU A 39 -7.84 -7.19 -6.36
CA GLU A 39 -6.60 -7.89 -6.01
C GLU A 39 -5.43 -7.01 -6.42
N TYR A 40 -4.34 -7.07 -5.67
CA TYR A 40 -3.18 -6.23 -5.94
C TYR A 40 -1.91 -6.88 -5.40
N LEU A 41 -0.77 -6.36 -5.86
CA LEU A 41 0.53 -6.67 -5.26
C LEU A 41 1.31 -5.38 -5.08
N PHE A 42 2.32 -5.42 -4.22
CA PHE A 42 3.29 -4.33 -4.21
C PHE A 42 4.71 -4.88 -4.14
N ILE A 43 5.64 -4.09 -4.67
CA ILE A 43 7.07 -4.41 -4.71
C ILE A 43 7.80 -3.31 -3.93
N VAL A 44 8.58 -3.71 -2.93
CA VAL A 44 9.31 -2.75 -2.08
C VAL A 44 10.47 -2.16 -2.86
N THR A 45 10.50 -0.84 -2.98
CA THR A 45 11.56 -0.09 -3.67
C THR A 45 12.52 0.59 -2.71
N GLU A 46 12.11 0.88 -1.46
CA GLU A 46 12.96 1.30 -0.36
C GLU A 46 12.50 0.56 0.89
N PRO A 47 13.38 -0.19 1.56
CA PRO A 47 12.97 -1.04 2.68
C PRO A 47 12.56 -0.24 3.90
N GLY A 48 11.83 -0.87 4.80
CA GLY A 48 11.42 -0.23 6.04
C GLY A 48 10.48 -1.08 6.87
N THR A 49 9.96 -0.48 7.92
CA THR A 49 9.03 -1.13 8.84
C THR A 49 7.70 -0.40 8.78
N LEU A 50 6.64 -1.12 8.44
CA LEU A 50 5.30 -0.57 8.34
C LEU A 50 4.38 -1.10 9.43
N LYS A 51 3.61 -0.20 10.03
CA LYS A 51 2.44 -0.56 10.81
C LYS A 51 1.22 -0.47 9.90
N THR A 52 0.44 -1.53 9.86
CA THR A 52 -0.83 -1.57 9.14
C THR A 52 -1.96 -1.61 10.15
N GLU A 53 -2.88 -0.67 10.03
CA GLU A 53 -4.09 -0.59 10.84
C GLU A 53 -5.27 -0.97 9.95
N TYR A 54 -6.11 -1.90 10.42
CA TYR A 54 -7.28 -2.37 9.68
C TYR A 54 -8.56 -1.76 10.21
N ASP A 55 -9.58 -1.74 9.38
CA ASP A 55 -10.89 -1.15 9.69
C ASP A 55 -11.60 -1.86 10.86
N ASP A 56 -11.26 -3.12 11.10
CA ASP A 56 -11.82 -3.90 12.23
C ASP A 56 -11.13 -3.64 13.57
N GLY A 57 -10.16 -2.71 13.61
CA GLY A 57 -9.43 -2.34 14.81
C GLY A 57 -8.15 -3.16 15.06
N THR A 58 -7.88 -4.17 14.24
CA THR A 58 -6.62 -4.92 14.35
C THR A 58 -5.47 -4.16 13.70
N GLU A 59 -4.24 -4.49 14.08
CA GLU A 59 -3.05 -3.91 13.47
C GLU A 59 -1.90 -4.91 13.47
N SER A 60 -0.94 -4.68 12.59
CA SER A 60 0.27 -5.48 12.49
C SER A 60 1.47 -4.59 12.20
N VAL A 61 2.67 -5.07 12.53
CA VAL A 61 3.93 -4.40 12.21
C VAL A 61 4.78 -5.40 11.44
N THR A 62 5.27 -4.99 10.28
CA THR A 62 6.00 -5.88 9.37
C THR A 62 7.27 -5.19 8.88
N GLU A 63 8.40 -5.90 8.92
CA GLU A 63 9.63 -5.46 8.26
C GLU A 63 9.59 -5.90 6.81
N LEU A 64 9.87 -4.96 5.91
CA LEU A 64 9.83 -5.17 4.47
C LEU A 64 11.22 -4.91 3.88
N THR A 65 11.70 -5.84 3.09
CA THR A 65 13.04 -5.79 2.49
C THR A 65 12.96 -5.33 1.03
N LEU A 66 14.08 -4.78 0.52
CA LEU A 66 14.16 -4.32 -0.86
C LEU A 66 13.83 -5.45 -1.84
N GLY A 67 12.94 -5.17 -2.77
CA GLY A 67 12.52 -6.13 -3.79
C GLY A 67 11.48 -7.15 -3.35
N GLN A 68 11.08 -7.13 -2.08
CA GLN A 68 10.05 -8.03 -1.58
C GLN A 68 8.72 -7.76 -2.28
N ILE A 69 8.05 -8.83 -2.68
CA ILE A 69 6.73 -8.77 -3.30
C ILE A 69 5.70 -9.27 -2.30
N VAL A 70 4.66 -8.48 -2.10
CA VAL A 70 3.56 -8.83 -1.19
C VAL A 70 2.26 -8.83 -1.98
N MET A 71 1.53 -9.96 -1.91
CA MET A 71 0.21 -10.08 -2.52
C MET A 71 -0.84 -9.58 -1.53
N GLY A 72 -1.73 -8.72 -2.00
CA GLY A 72 -2.82 -8.19 -1.20
C GLY A 72 -4.17 -8.68 -1.70
N GLN A 73 -5.17 -8.58 -0.85
CA GLN A 73 -6.50 -9.10 -1.14
C GLN A 73 -7.51 -7.98 -1.39
N LYS A 74 -8.41 -8.22 -2.31
CA LYS A 74 -9.57 -7.36 -2.56
C LYS A 74 -10.42 -7.25 -1.30
N GLY A 75 -10.90 -6.03 -1.02
CA GLY A 75 -11.83 -5.77 0.07
C GLY A 75 -11.18 -5.27 1.36
N SER A 76 -9.85 -5.22 1.42
CA SER A 76 -9.15 -4.71 2.59
C SER A 76 -9.32 -3.20 2.72
N ILE A 77 -9.69 -2.73 3.92
CA ILE A 77 -9.70 -1.30 4.28
C ILE A 77 -8.66 -1.11 5.35
N HIS A 78 -7.62 -0.32 5.06
CA HIS A 78 -6.52 -0.13 5.98
C HIS A 78 -5.78 1.19 5.75
N ARG A 79 -4.90 1.49 6.70
CA ARG A 79 -3.93 2.58 6.63
C ARG A 79 -2.57 2.03 7.00
N VAL A 80 -1.51 2.45 6.30
CA VAL A 80 -0.14 2.06 6.61
C VAL A 80 0.65 3.28 7.08
N THR A 81 1.53 3.08 8.06
CA THR A 81 2.38 4.11 8.64
C THR A 81 3.82 3.62 8.65
N ASN A 82 4.74 4.47 8.19
CA ASN A 82 6.17 4.18 8.30
C ASN A 82 6.60 4.41 9.77
N VAL A 83 6.86 3.33 10.48
CA VAL A 83 7.33 3.39 11.87
C VAL A 83 8.84 3.20 11.99
N GLY A 84 9.55 3.13 10.86
CA GLY A 84 11.00 3.10 10.79
C GLY A 84 11.64 4.47 10.86
N LYS A 85 12.96 4.50 10.66
CA LYS A 85 13.76 5.72 10.79
C LYS A 85 14.10 6.37 9.46
N GLU A 86 13.87 5.67 8.35
CA GLU A 86 14.18 6.12 7.00
C GLU A 86 12.96 6.06 6.12
N ARG A 87 13.01 6.76 4.97
CA ARG A 87 11.92 6.75 4.00
C ARG A 87 11.66 5.33 3.50
N TYR A 88 10.39 4.99 3.41
CA TYR A 88 9.90 3.73 2.82
C TYR A 88 9.21 4.04 1.50
N SER A 89 9.37 3.17 0.51
CA SER A 89 8.58 3.27 -0.71
C SER A 89 8.31 1.90 -1.31
N ASN A 90 7.23 1.83 -2.08
CA ASN A 90 6.88 0.67 -2.89
C ASN A 90 6.14 1.09 -4.15
N SER A 91 6.03 0.13 -5.09
CA SER A 91 5.18 0.26 -6.26
C SER A 91 4.01 -0.71 -6.10
N ILE A 92 2.79 -0.19 -6.22
CA ILE A 92 1.56 -0.97 -6.07
C ILE A 92 1.00 -1.23 -7.46
N VAL A 93 0.64 -2.49 -7.73
CA VAL A 93 -0.01 -2.89 -8.98
C VAL A 93 -1.38 -3.46 -8.64
N GLU A 94 -2.43 -2.72 -9.02
CA GLU A 94 -3.81 -3.19 -8.91
C GLU A 94 -4.18 -3.97 -10.16
N LEU A 95 -4.77 -5.14 -9.99
CA LEU A 95 -5.15 -6.04 -11.08
C LEU A 95 -6.63 -5.80 -11.39
N ILE A 96 -6.90 -4.97 -12.41
CA ILE A 96 -8.25 -4.48 -12.69
C ILE A 96 -9.07 -5.54 -13.42
N ASN A 97 -8.46 -6.20 -14.41
CA ASN A 97 -9.11 -7.23 -15.23
C ASN A 97 -8.18 -8.42 -15.43
N GLU A 98 -8.76 -9.53 -15.82
CA GLU A 98 -7.98 -10.70 -16.23
C GLU A 98 -7.25 -10.43 -17.55
N LEU A 99 -6.04 -10.91 -17.63
CA LEU A 99 -5.22 -10.83 -18.83
C LEU A 99 -5.68 -11.82 -19.89
#